data_31bf33ad1a396f05e489a1b12c78ab65
#
_entry.id   31bf33ad1a396f05e489a1b12c78ab65
#
_cell.length_a   1.000
_cell.length_b   1.000
_cell.length_c   1.000
_cell.angle_alpha   90.00
_cell.angle_beta   90.00
_cell.angle_gamma   90.00
#
_symmetry.space_group_name_H-M   'P 1'
#
loop_
_entity.id
_entity.type
_entity.pdbx_description
1 polymer ?
#
loop_
_entity_poly.entity_id
_entity_poly.type
_entity_poly.pdbx_seq_one_letter_code
_entity_poly.pdbx_strand_id
1 'polypeptide(L)'
;MGFFDRLFGKKRSAEPASLVRTDDEEMERAAEKARETFKYFWREYYWEQRRIVKGLSRAAVKAPFSQEIKGVIETEYMWLDDIYFDGVNISGTLINQPNILTIVRKGERITDLPYREITDWLLAYGKKTCGGFGIQALRAQMDEQERRAHDEAVGLDFGDGQNVLLAIGQEEHPEYLEQHPADINMSPGLRDYLDKHPAALNEADENGQTMLHHAAIAGNAESVRVILAMGADPQRRDTRGKTAADYVKEIGWPQLVNLFNQPAV
;
A
#
# COMPACT_ATOMS: atom_id res chain seq x y z
N MET A 1 3.22 2.16 25.48
CA MET A 1 4.09 1.68 24.40
C MET A 1 3.19 1.25 23.26
N GLY A 2 3.21 1.94 22.12
CA GLY A 2 2.33 1.67 20.98
C GLY A 2 2.71 0.37 20.27
N PHE A 3 1.79 -0.16 19.43
CA PHE A 3 2.00 -1.35 18.62
C PHE A 3 3.30 -1.27 17.80
N PHE A 4 3.54 -0.15 17.14
CA PHE A 4 4.72 0.06 16.30
C PHE A 4 6.01 0.27 17.13
N ASP A 5 5.92 0.75 18.39
CA ASP A 5 7.06 0.83 19.29
C ASP A 5 7.55 -0.57 19.70
N ARG A 6 6.67 -1.58 19.66
CA ARG A 6 7.02 -2.99 19.93
C ARG A 6 7.70 -3.67 18.76
N LEU A 7 7.38 -3.28 17.52
CA LEU A 7 8.00 -3.82 16.30
C LEU A 7 9.49 -3.43 16.17
N PHE A 8 9.91 -2.28 16.72
CA PHE A 8 11.23 -1.69 16.47
C PHE A 8 11.96 -1.19 17.73
N GLY A 9 11.47 -1.58 18.93
CA GLY A 9 12.03 -1.13 20.19
C GLY A 9 13.29 -1.86 20.60
N LYS A 10 14.47 -1.32 20.20
CA LYS A 10 15.66 -1.10 21.06
C LYS A 10 16.71 -0.32 20.26
N LYS A 11 17.29 0.69 20.89
CA LYS A 11 18.51 1.38 20.41
C LYS A 11 19.56 0.33 20.05
N ARG A 12 19.99 0.29 18.81
CA ARG A 12 21.23 -0.36 18.42
C ARG A 12 22.38 0.43 19.05
N SER A 13 23.12 -0.19 19.95
CA SER A 13 24.48 0.22 20.31
C SER A 13 25.37 0.00 19.08
N ALA A 14 26.31 0.92 18.83
CA ALA A 14 27.23 0.87 17.70
C ALA A 14 27.87 -0.52 17.55
N GLU A 15 27.51 -1.22 16.47
CA GLU A 15 28.11 -2.49 16.08
C GLU A 15 29.13 -2.31 14.93
N PRO A 16 30.11 -3.24 14.76
CA PRO A 16 31.19 -3.07 13.80
C PRO A 16 30.71 -3.01 12.34
N ALA A 17 31.35 -2.18 11.54
CA ALA A 17 30.96 -1.83 10.16
C ALA A 17 30.72 -2.99 9.17
N SER A 18 31.13 -4.22 9.47
CA SER A 18 30.92 -5.40 8.61
C SER A 18 29.51 -6.04 8.76
N LEU A 19 28.91 -5.93 9.96
CA LEU A 19 27.54 -6.45 10.21
C LEU A 19 26.47 -5.47 9.70
N VAL A 20 26.79 -4.18 9.68
CA VAL A 20 25.90 -3.11 9.18
C VAL A 20 25.62 -3.28 7.67
N ARG A 21 26.58 -3.75 6.89
CA ARG A 21 26.43 -3.88 5.42
C ARG A 21 25.47 -4.97 4.97
N THR A 22 25.49 -6.13 5.62
CA THR A 22 24.60 -7.25 5.24
C THR A 22 23.16 -6.94 5.62
N ASP A 23 22.94 -6.32 6.77
CA ASP A 23 21.64 -5.86 7.23
C ASP A 23 21.06 -4.77 6.31
N ASP A 24 21.90 -3.84 5.83
CA ASP A 24 21.47 -2.75 4.94
C ASP A 24 21.06 -3.27 3.56
N GLU A 25 21.76 -4.27 2.99
CA GLU A 25 21.40 -4.85 1.71
C GLU A 25 20.10 -5.69 1.77
N GLU A 26 19.86 -6.40 2.88
CA GLU A 26 18.62 -7.15 3.08
C GLU A 26 17.43 -6.21 3.27
N MET A 27 17.62 -5.13 4.02
CA MET A 27 16.59 -4.12 4.21
C MET A 27 16.28 -3.36 2.92
N GLU A 28 17.28 -3.07 2.07
CA GLU A 28 17.03 -2.45 0.77
C GLU A 28 16.26 -3.39 -0.17
N ARG A 29 16.63 -4.69 -0.23
CA ARG A 29 15.86 -5.69 -0.99
C ARG A 29 14.42 -5.82 -0.49
N ALA A 30 14.21 -5.75 0.82
CA ALA A 30 12.89 -5.73 1.42
C ALA A 30 12.09 -4.49 1.00
N ALA A 31 12.74 -3.32 0.99
CA ALA A 31 12.13 -2.08 0.54
C ALA A 31 11.79 -2.08 -0.96
N GLU A 32 12.63 -2.67 -1.81
CA GLU A 32 12.34 -2.88 -3.24
C GLU A 32 11.08 -3.71 -3.42
N LYS A 33 10.98 -4.87 -2.74
CA LYS A 33 9.79 -5.72 -2.76
C LYS A 33 8.55 -4.98 -2.26
N ALA A 34 8.68 -4.18 -1.22
CA ALA A 34 7.57 -3.37 -0.73
C ALA A 34 7.07 -2.37 -1.79
N ARG A 35 7.98 -1.68 -2.49
CA ARG A 35 7.63 -0.75 -3.58
C ARG A 35 6.96 -1.45 -4.76
N GLU A 36 7.51 -2.58 -5.22
CA GLU A 36 6.97 -3.38 -6.34
C GLU A 36 5.57 -3.93 -6.05
N THR A 37 5.30 -4.25 -4.78
CA THR A 37 4.07 -4.91 -4.35
C THR A 37 3.06 -3.97 -3.67
N PHE A 38 3.38 -2.69 -3.50
CA PHE A 38 2.51 -1.70 -2.86
C PHE A 38 1.11 -1.61 -3.52
N LYS A 39 1.03 -1.87 -4.81
CA LYS A 39 -0.23 -1.94 -5.55
C LYS A 39 -1.25 -2.90 -4.93
N TYR A 40 -0.80 -4.02 -4.35
CA TYR A 40 -1.68 -4.97 -3.67
C TYR A 40 -2.17 -4.43 -2.33
N PHE A 41 -1.29 -3.76 -1.56
CA PHE A 41 -1.70 -3.02 -0.37
C PHE A 41 -2.83 -2.03 -0.70
N TRP A 42 -2.63 -1.20 -1.74
CA TRP A 42 -3.60 -0.19 -2.11
C TRP A 42 -4.92 -0.81 -2.56
N ARG A 43 -4.90 -1.87 -3.36
CA ARG A 43 -6.11 -2.54 -3.82
C ARG A 43 -6.94 -3.11 -2.66
N GLU A 44 -6.30 -3.80 -1.72
CA GLU A 44 -6.96 -4.31 -0.52
C GLU A 44 -7.54 -3.16 0.32
N TYR A 45 -6.74 -2.11 0.55
CA TYR A 45 -7.14 -0.96 1.35
C TYR A 45 -8.24 -0.13 0.67
N TYR A 46 -8.22 0.01 -0.64
CA TYR A 46 -9.28 0.63 -1.44
C TYR A 46 -10.64 -0.01 -1.19
N TRP A 47 -10.71 -1.34 -1.15
CA TRP A 47 -11.94 -2.07 -0.84
C TRP A 47 -12.29 -2.01 0.63
N GLU A 48 -11.30 -2.05 1.53
CA GLU A 48 -11.51 -1.89 2.97
C GLU A 48 -12.19 -0.57 3.30
N GLN A 49 -11.76 0.53 2.67
CA GLN A 49 -12.39 1.84 2.88
C GLN A 49 -13.87 1.87 2.51
N ARG A 50 -14.32 1.01 1.60
CA ARG A 50 -15.70 0.90 1.11
C ARG A 50 -16.56 -0.08 1.89
N ARG A 51 -15.99 -0.83 2.82
CA ARG A 51 -16.74 -1.75 3.68
C ARG A 51 -17.50 -0.99 4.77
N ILE A 52 -18.75 -1.39 5.02
CA ILE A 52 -19.54 -0.90 6.16
C ILE A 52 -18.91 -1.41 7.46
N VAL A 53 -18.55 -2.70 7.51
CA VAL A 53 -17.84 -3.30 8.64
C VAL A 53 -16.40 -3.53 8.23
N LYS A 54 -15.50 -2.85 8.93
CA LYS A 54 -14.06 -2.95 8.68
C LYS A 54 -13.54 -4.33 9.05
N GLY A 55 -12.72 -4.91 8.18
CA GLY A 55 -12.12 -6.24 8.37
C GLY A 55 -10.64 -6.18 8.77
N LEU A 56 -9.93 -5.13 8.35
CA LEU A 56 -8.52 -4.99 8.66
C LEU A 56 -8.32 -4.55 10.11
N SER A 57 -7.49 -5.28 10.84
CA SER A 57 -7.04 -4.87 12.17
C SER A 57 -5.87 -3.89 12.10
N ARG A 58 -5.11 -3.91 10.99
CA ARG A 58 -4.01 -2.98 10.70
C ARG A 58 -3.90 -2.71 9.21
N ALA A 59 -3.54 -1.47 8.87
CA ALA A 59 -3.12 -1.07 7.54
C ALA A 59 -2.15 0.09 7.69
N ALA A 60 -0.89 -0.09 7.28
CA ALA A 60 0.12 0.94 7.47
C ALA A 60 1.20 0.85 6.39
N VAL A 61 1.84 1.99 6.12
CA VAL A 61 2.96 2.15 5.20
C VAL A 61 4.13 2.76 5.94
N LYS A 62 5.34 2.28 5.68
CA LYS A 62 6.58 2.78 6.28
C LYS A 62 7.36 3.59 5.28
N ALA A 63 7.86 4.74 5.71
CA ALA A 63 8.64 5.63 4.87
C ALA A 63 9.79 6.28 5.65
N PRO A 64 10.87 6.72 4.95
CA PRO A 64 11.95 7.49 5.53
C PRO A 64 11.54 8.96 5.72
N PHE A 65 12.00 9.55 6.81
CA PHE A 65 11.93 10.98 7.09
C PHE A 65 13.32 11.46 7.45
N SER A 66 13.83 12.47 6.76
CA SER A 66 15.20 12.94 6.94
C SER A 66 15.26 14.42 7.32
N GLN A 67 16.16 14.76 8.20
CA GLN A 67 16.42 16.13 8.64
C GLN A 67 17.92 16.34 8.82
N GLU A 68 18.44 17.47 8.36
CA GLU A 68 19.80 17.86 8.70
C GLU A 68 19.85 18.38 10.14
N ILE A 69 20.66 17.75 10.99
CA ILE A 69 20.87 18.12 12.40
C ILE A 69 22.38 18.28 12.63
N LYS A 70 22.81 19.50 12.92
CA LYS A 70 24.23 19.83 13.17
C LYS A 70 25.19 19.41 12.04
N GLY A 71 24.75 19.54 10.79
CA GLY A 71 25.52 19.19 9.59
C GLY A 71 25.53 17.72 9.23
N VAL A 72 24.72 16.89 9.90
CA VAL A 72 24.53 15.47 9.61
C VAL A 72 23.08 15.22 9.20
N ILE A 73 22.87 14.44 8.14
CA ILE A 73 21.51 14.01 7.76
C ILE A 73 21.13 12.82 8.64
N GLU A 74 20.14 13.05 9.48
CA GLU A 74 19.52 12.00 10.32
C GLU A 74 18.23 11.52 9.63
N THR A 75 18.04 10.19 9.59
CA THR A 75 16.86 9.57 8.97
C THR A 75 16.20 8.62 9.96
N GLU A 76 14.88 8.77 10.11
CA GLU A 76 14.04 7.85 10.86
C GLU A 76 12.99 7.22 9.92
N TYR A 77 12.82 5.89 10.04
CA TYR A 77 11.83 5.13 9.28
C TYR A 77 10.57 4.97 10.12
N MET A 78 9.49 5.59 9.68
CA MET A 78 8.27 5.69 10.49
C MET A 78 7.05 5.20 9.72
N TRP A 79 6.05 4.75 10.47
CA TRP A 79 4.80 4.23 9.92
C TRP A 79 3.73 5.30 9.84
N LEU A 80 2.93 5.21 8.78
CA LEU A 80 1.72 6.02 8.58
C LEU A 80 0.51 5.08 8.50
N ASP A 81 -0.61 5.48 9.06
CA ASP A 81 -1.93 4.91 8.83
C ASP A 81 -2.87 5.91 8.13
N ASP A 82 -4.16 5.58 8.04
CA ASP A 82 -5.15 6.42 7.35
C ASP A 82 -4.68 6.84 5.94
N ILE A 83 -4.28 5.84 5.16
CA ILE A 83 -3.59 6.01 3.89
C ILE A 83 -4.57 6.43 2.79
N TYR A 84 -4.15 7.42 1.99
CA TYR A 84 -4.71 7.72 0.68
C TYR A 84 -3.59 7.68 -0.36
N PHE A 85 -3.89 7.16 -1.54
CA PHE A 85 -2.97 7.07 -2.67
C PHE A 85 -3.64 7.58 -3.95
N ASP A 86 -3.04 8.55 -4.59
CA ASP A 86 -3.55 9.21 -5.79
C ASP A 86 -2.93 8.68 -7.10
N GLY A 87 -2.23 7.55 -7.02
CA GLY A 87 -1.50 6.95 -8.14
C GLY A 87 -0.03 7.40 -8.26
N VAL A 88 0.37 8.44 -7.52
CA VAL A 88 1.75 8.97 -7.48
C VAL A 88 2.22 9.16 -6.04
N ASN A 89 1.43 9.83 -5.24
CA ASN A 89 1.76 10.17 -3.86
C ASN A 89 0.83 9.49 -2.87
N ILE A 90 1.40 9.22 -1.70
CA ILE A 90 0.70 8.74 -0.53
C ILE A 90 0.49 9.92 0.42
N SER A 91 -0.69 9.99 1.01
CA SER A 91 -0.93 10.77 2.21
C SER A 91 -1.30 9.83 3.35
N GLY A 92 -0.91 10.16 4.57
CA GLY A 92 -1.19 9.33 5.75
C GLY A 92 -0.93 10.07 7.05
N THR A 93 -1.35 9.49 8.16
CA THR A 93 -1.15 10.04 9.49
C THR A 93 0.02 9.34 10.18
N LEU A 94 1.01 10.09 10.65
CA LEU A 94 2.20 9.55 11.32
C LEU A 94 1.83 8.93 12.66
N ILE A 95 2.11 7.65 12.84
CA ILE A 95 1.74 6.91 14.07
C ILE A 95 2.90 6.69 15.03
N ASN A 96 4.14 6.86 14.60
CA ASN A 96 5.32 6.83 15.46
C ASN A 96 5.57 8.21 16.08
N GLN A 97 6.14 8.21 17.30
CA GLN A 97 6.79 9.39 17.85
C GLN A 97 8.23 9.43 17.34
N PRO A 98 8.65 10.50 16.64
CA PRO A 98 10.06 10.66 16.27
C PRO A 98 10.96 10.66 17.50
N ASN A 99 12.17 10.09 17.38
CA ASN A 99 13.15 10.08 18.48
C ASN A 99 14.12 11.27 18.39
N ILE A 100 14.52 11.61 17.17
CA ILE A 100 15.57 12.61 16.89
C ILE A 100 14.99 13.75 16.05
N LEU A 101 14.15 13.43 15.05
CA LEU A 101 13.59 14.42 14.12
C LEU A 101 12.61 15.34 14.83
N THR A 102 12.63 16.63 14.41
CA THR A 102 11.75 17.68 14.93
C THR A 102 10.82 18.28 13.87
N ILE A 103 11.03 17.91 12.60
CA ILE A 103 10.25 18.40 11.44
C ILE A 103 8.87 17.76 11.33
N VAL A 104 8.68 16.63 11.98
CA VAL A 104 7.40 15.88 12.00
C VAL A 104 7.09 15.41 13.41
N ARG A 105 5.82 15.13 13.68
CA ARG A 105 5.33 14.67 14.98
C ARG A 105 4.25 13.60 14.83
N LYS A 106 4.13 12.75 15.83
CA LYS A 106 3.04 11.78 15.90
C LYS A 106 1.66 12.46 15.78
N GLY A 107 0.79 11.86 14.95
CA GLY A 107 -0.56 12.38 14.66
C GLY A 107 -0.59 13.44 13.57
N GLU A 108 0.55 13.81 12.99
CA GLU A 108 0.63 14.75 11.88
C GLU A 108 0.20 14.06 10.57
N ARG A 109 -0.60 14.78 9.76
CA ARG A 109 -0.95 14.36 8.41
C ARG A 109 0.21 14.68 7.48
N ILE A 110 0.79 13.64 6.90
CA ILE A 110 1.82 13.74 5.87
C ILE A 110 1.11 13.70 4.52
N THR A 111 1.52 14.58 3.61
CA THR A 111 1.04 14.64 2.23
C THR A 111 2.22 14.55 1.26
N ASP A 112 1.92 14.28 -0.01
CA ASP A 112 2.90 14.34 -1.11
C ASP A 112 4.12 13.41 -0.95
N LEU A 113 3.98 12.32 -0.18
CA LEU A 113 5.02 11.30 -0.07
C LEU A 113 5.00 10.42 -1.33
N PRO A 114 6.04 10.43 -2.20
CA PRO A 114 6.07 9.57 -3.37
C PRO A 114 5.98 8.09 -2.96
N TYR A 115 5.06 7.32 -3.56
CA TYR A 115 4.91 5.90 -3.18
C TYR A 115 6.16 5.06 -3.45
N ARG A 116 7.04 5.56 -4.32
CA ARG A 116 8.33 4.91 -4.64
C ARG A 116 9.40 5.09 -3.55
N GLU A 117 9.13 5.92 -2.55
CA GLU A 117 10.02 6.14 -1.40
C GLU A 117 9.64 5.31 -0.17
N ILE A 118 8.54 4.54 -0.23
CA ILE A 118 8.18 3.65 0.87
C ILE A 118 9.26 2.57 1.06
N THR A 119 9.37 2.11 2.30
CA THR A 119 10.32 1.06 2.67
C THR A 119 9.63 -0.21 3.16
N ASP A 120 8.34 -0.13 3.49
CA ASP A 120 7.52 -1.30 3.83
C ASP A 120 6.04 -0.94 3.77
N TRP A 121 5.19 -1.97 3.74
CA TRP A 121 3.75 -1.85 3.97
C TRP A 121 3.25 -3.09 4.70
N LEU A 122 2.20 -2.94 5.48
CA LEU A 122 1.61 -4.01 6.28
C LEU A 122 0.09 -3.90 6.26
N LEU A 123 -0.57 -5.01 5.94
CA LEU A 123 -1.98 -5.25 6.25
C LEU A 123 -2.08 -6.38 7.26
N ALA A 124 -3.09 -6.33 8.13
CA ALA A 124 -3.44 -7.46 8.98
C ALA A 124 -4.95 -7.66 9.00
N TYR A 125 -5.39 -8.92 8.82
CA TYR A 125 -6.76 -9.37 8.96
C TYR A 125 -6.82 -10.40 10.09
N GLY A 126 -7.48 -10.05 11.18
CA GLY A 126 -7.31 -10.78 12.43
C GLY A 126 -5.85 -10.73 12.88
N LYS A 127 -5.19 -11.88 12.92
CA LYS A 127 -3.75 -11.98 13.22
C LYS A 127 -2.87 -12.16 11.99
N LYS A 128 -3.41 -12.69 10.87
CA LYS A 128 -2.65 -12.94 9.64
C LYS A 128 -2.23 -11.63 8.96
N THR A 129 -1.02 -11.61 8.42
CA THR A 129 -0.44 -10.44 7.78
C THR A 129 -0.21 -10.63 6.28
N CYS A 130 -0.28 -9.51 5.53
CA CYS A 130 0.24 -9.38 4.18
C CYS A 130 1.28 -8.26 4.17
N GLY A 131 2.33 -8.39 3.36
CA GLY A 131 3.46 -7.46 3.38
C GLY A 131 4.37 -7.65 4.58
N GLY A 132 4.96 -6.56 5.09
CA GLY A 132 5.89 -6.61 6.22
C GLY A 132 7.27 -7.15 5.82
N PHE A 133 7.76 -6.80 4.64
CA PHE A 133 9.02 -7.31 4.08
C PHE A 133 10.23 -6.99 4.96
N GLY A 134 10.31 -5.75 5.49
CA GLY A 134 11.35 -5.37 6.42
C GLY A 134 11.24 -6.12 7.76
N ILE A 135 10.02 -6.44 8.21
CA ILE A 135 9.80 -7.28 9.38
C ILE A 135 10.28 -8.70 9.11
N GLN A 136 10.00 -9.25 7.94
CA GLN A 136 10.46 -10.58 7.53
C GLN A 136 12.00 -10.65 7.44
N ALA A 137 12.65 -9.62 6.91
CA ALA A 137 14.11 -9.53 6.88
C ALA A 137 14.71 -9.56 8.30
N LEU A 138 14.10 -8.85 9.25
CA LEU A 138 14.51 -8.93 10.67
C LEU A 138 14.26 -10.32 11.27
N ARG A 139 13.10 -10.93 10.99
CA ARG A 139 12.75 -12.27 11.49
C ARG A 139 13.66 -13.39 10.92
N ALA A 140 14.21 -13.19 9.72
CA ALA A 140 15.15 -14.13 9.12
C ALA A 140 16.46 -14.28 9.93
N GLN A 141 16.81 -13.26 10.72
CA GLN A 141 17.98 -13.26 11.61
C GLN A 141 17.69 -13.85 13.00
N MET A 142 16.43 -14.17 13.29
CA MET A 142 15.96 -14.72 14.57
C MET A 142 15.90 -16.25 14.52
N ASP A 143 16.19 -16.90 15.65
CA ASP A 143 15.87 -18.30 15.82
C ASP A 143 14.34 -18.52 15.97
N GLU A 144 13.90 -19.77 16.04
CA GLU A 144 12.46 -20.08 16.10
C GLU A 144 11.81 -19.55 17.39
N GLN A 145 12.51 -19.57 18.51
CA GLN A 145 12.00 -19.11 19.79
C GLN A 145 11.88 -17.58 19.80
N GLU A 146 12.87 -16.89 19.26
CA GLU A 146 12.87 -15.44 19.10
C GLU A 146 11.75 -14.97 18.18
N ARG A 147 11.53 -15.66 17.04
CA ARG A 147 10.42 -15.34 16.13
C ARG A 147 9.06 -15.48 16.80
N ARG A 148 8.84 -16.56 17.54
CA ARG A 148 7.58 -16.76 18.28
C ARG A 148 7.37 -15.67 19.33
N ALA A 149 8.40 -15.35 20.11
CA ALA A 149 8.34 -14.30 21.11
C ALA A 149 8.07 -12.91 20.49
N HIS A 150 8.68 -12.63 19.33
CA HIS A 150 8.43 -11.41 18.55
C HIS A 150 6.96 -11.34 18.11
N ASP A 151 6.46 -12.38 17.44
CA ASP A 151 5.11 -12.42 16.89
C ASP A 151 4.05 -12.35 17.99
N GLU A 152 4.27 -13.02 19.13
CA GLU A 152 3.40 -12.94 20.31
C GLU A 152 3.41 -11.53 20.91
N ALA A 153 4.57 -10.90 21.05
CA ALA A 153 4.70 -9.54 21.58
C ALA A 153 4.00 -8.50 20.70
N VAL A 154 4.01 -8.72 19.38
CA VAL A 154 3.33 -7.88 18.38
C VAL A 154 1.85 -8.22 18.29
N GLY A 155 1.47 -9.48 18.55
CA GLY A 155 0.12 -10.00 18.46
C GLY A 155 -0.32 -10.29 17.01
N LEU A 156 0.63 -10.49 16.10
CA LEU A 156 0.41 -10.80 14.69
C LEU A 156 1.15 -12.10 14.32
N ASP A 157 0.64 -12.74 13.28
CA ASP A 157 1.22 -13.90 12.63
C ASP A 157 1.78 -13.46 11.27
N PHE A 158 3.11 -13.43 11.17
CA PHE A 158 3.80 -13.04 9.95
C PHE A 158 4.05 -14.22 9.00
N GLY A 159 3.63 -15.44 9.35
CA GLY A 159 3.76 -16.62 8.50
C GLY A 159 5.20 -16.96 8.11
N ASP A 160 5.33 -17.52 6.91
CA ASP A 160 6.63 -17.89 6.33
C ASP A 160 7.26 -16.68 5.61
N GLY A 161 8.45 -16.29 6.04
CA GLY A 161 9.19 -15.17 5.45
C GLY A 161 9.65 -15.40 4.00
N GLN A 162 9.67 -16.66 3.53
CA GLN A 162 10.00 -16.97 2.15
C GLN A 162 8.78 -16.81 1.22
N ASN A 163 7.57 -16.85 1.79
CA ASN A 163 6.32 -16.72 1.06
C ASN A 163 5.43 -15.62 1.66
N VAL A 164 5.87 -14.37 1.55
CA VAL A 164 5.14 -13.22 2.05
C VAL A 164 3.84 -13.03 1.26
N LEU A 165 2.70 -13.06 1.95
CA LEU A 165 1.40 -12.87 1.33
C LEU A 165 1.23 -11.41 0.87
N LEU A 166 0.57 -11.22 -0.27
CA LEU A 166 0.31 -9.91 -0.88
C LEU A 166 -1.17 -9.54 -0.86
N ALA A 167 -2.06 -10.53 -0.77
CA ALA A 167 -3.51 -10.34 -0.74
C ALA A 167 -4.14 -11.22 0.33
N ILE A 168 -5.24 -10.74 0.91
CA ILE A 168 -6.01 -11.49 1.91
C ILE A 168 -6.67 -12.69 1.23
N GLY A 169 -6.45 -13.89 1.79
CA GLY A 169 -6.97 -15.15 1.26
C GLY A 169 -6.16 -15.74 0.10
N GLN A 170 -5.00 -15.17 -0.23
CA GLN A 170 -4.12 -15.63 -1.32
C GLN A 170 -3.70 -17.09 -1.18
N GLU A 171 -3.55 -17.62 0.05
CA GLU A 171 -3.17 -19.03 0.28
C GLU A 171 -4.21 -20.01 -0.29
N GLU A 172 -5.48 -19.67 -0.15
CA GLU A 172 -6.61 -20.48 -0.61
C GLU A 172 -7.04 -20.10 -2.03
N HIS A 173 -6.79 -18.85 -2.42
CA HIS A 173 -7.23 -18.20 -3.64
C HIS A 173 -6.10 -17.41 -4.29
N PRO A 174 -5.11 -18.07 -4.92
CA PRO A 174 -3.99 -17.38 -5.57
C PRO A 174 -4.43 -16.44 -6.70
N GLU A 175 -5.59 -16.66 -7.30
CA GLU A 175 -6.22 -15.79 -8.30
C GLU A 175 -6.56 -14.39 -7.75
N TYR A 176 -6.61 -14.19 -6.42
CA TYR A 176 -6.82 -12.87 -5.82
C TYR A 176 -5.67 -11.90 -6.09
N LEU A 177 -4.50 -12.39 -6.51
CA LEU A 177 -3.43 -11.53 -7.01
C LEU A 177 -3.79 -10.86 -8.34
N GLU A 178 -4.58 -11.51 -9.18
CA GLU A 178 -5.00 -10.96 -10.46
C GLU A 178 -6.30 -10.16 -10.33
N GLN A 179 -7.27 -10.69 -9.57
CA GLN A 179 -8.60 -10.12 -9.47
C GLN A 179 -9.14 -10.16 -8.03
N HIS A 180 -9.42 -9.00 -7.46
CA HIS A 180 -9.97 -8.90 -6.12
C HIS A 180 -11.45 -9.33 -6.09
N PRO A 181 -11.88 -10.19 -5.13
CA PRO A 181 -13.25 -10.73 -5.10
C PRO A 181 -14.32 -9.62 -4.92
N ALA A 182 -14.03 -8.54 -4.21
CA ALA A 182 -14.96 -7.43 -4.06
C ALA A 182 -15.20 -6.70 -5.40
N ASP A 183 -14.21 -6.63 -6.29
CA ASP A 183 -14.36 -6.02 -7.62
C ASP A 183 -15.40 -6.78 -8.45
N ILE A 184 -15.37 -8.13 -8.42
CA ILE A 184 -16.35 -8.97 -9.08
C ILE A 184 -17.75 -8.78 -8.46
N ASN A 185 -17.82 -8.90 -7.13
CA ASN A 185 -19.09 -8.91 -6.41
C ASN A 185 -19.81 -7.56 -6.47
N MET A 186 -19.08 -6.47 -6.55
CA MET A 186 -19.65 -5.11 -6.57
C MET A 186 -19.95 -4.60 -7.98
N SER A 187 -19.45 -5.24 -9.03
CA SER A 187 -19.60 -4.79 -10.42
C SER A 187 -21.05 -4.68 -10.90
N PRO A 188 -22.00 -5.60 -10.54
CA PRO A 188 -23.41 -5.43 -10.89
C PRO A 188 -24.03 -4.18 -10.24
N GLY A 189 -23.74 -3.95 -8.96
CA GLY A 189 -24.22 -2.77 -8.23
C GLY A 189 -23.64 -1.46 -8.79
N LEU A 190 -22.38 -1.48 -9.24
CA LEU A 190 -21.78 -0.34 -9.93
C LEU A 190 -22.49 -0.02 -11.23
N ARG A 191 -22.84 -1.02 -12.03
CA ARG A 191 -23.63 -0.84 -13.25
C ARG A 191 -24.99 -0.21 -12.95
N ASP A 192 -25.74 -0.78 -12.00
CA ASP A 192 -27.06 -0.28 -11.59
C ASP A 192 -26.98 1.16 -11.05
N TYR A 193 -25.90 1.52 -10.40
CA TYR A 193 -25.65 2.88 -9.93
C TYR A 193 -25.44 3.84 -11.10
N LEU A 194 -24.59 3.48 -12.06
CA LEU A 194 -24.26 4.31 -13.22
C LEU A 194 -25.44 4.47 -14.18
N ASP A 195 -26.29 3.44 -14.33
CA ASP A 195 -27.55 3.56 -15.09
C ASP A 195 -28.48 4.63 -14.51
N LYS A 196 -28.52 4.76 -13.18
CA LYS A 196 -29.35 5.75 -12.48
C LYS A 196 -28.66 7.12 -12.37
N HIS A 197 -27.33 7.16 -12.40
CA HIS A 197 -26.50 8.34 -12.18
C HIS A 197 -25.44 8.50 -13.29
N PRO A 198 -25.82 8.66 -14.57
CA PRO A 198 -24.85 8.68 -15.67
C PRO A 198 -23.87 9.87 -15.57
N ALA A 199 -24.25 10.95 -14.91
CA ALA A 199 -23.36 12.11 -14.68
C ALA A 199 -22.12 11.74 -13.85
N ALA A 200 -22.20 10.72 -12.98
CA ALA A 200 -21.10 10.28 -12.13
C ALA A 200 -19.86 9.79 -12.93
N LEU A 201 -20.05 9.36 -14.18
CA LEU A 201 -18.94 8.98 -15.08
C LEU A 201 -17.96 10.13 -15.33
N ASN A 202 -18.45 11.39 -15.29
CA ASN A 202 -17.67 12.59 -15.59
C ASN A 202 -17.29 13.39 -14.34
N GLU A 203 -17.79 13.00 -13.17
CA GLU A 203 -17.38 13.61 -11.91
C GLU A 203 -15.91 13.34 -11.65
N ALA A 204 -15.21 14.36 -11.17
CA ALA A 204 -13.80 14.28 -10.86
C ALA A 204 -13.54 14.89 -9.47
N ASP A 205 -12.55 14.32 -8.78
CA ASP A 205 -12.07 14.85 -7.51
C ASP A 205 -11.18 16.10 -7.69
N GLU A 206 -10.58 16.57 -6.61
CA GLU A 206 -9.67 17.73 -6.57
C GLU A 206 -8.41 17.54 -7.44
N ASN A 207 -8.01 16.30 -7.69
CA ASN A 207 -6.92 15.94 -8.58
C ASN A 207 -7.36 15.81 -10.04
N GLY A 208 -8.65 16.03 -10.34
CA GLY A 208 -9.22 15.80 -11.66
C GLY A 208 -9.42 14.31 -12.00
N GLN A 209 -9.27 13.43 -11.02
CA GLN A 209 -9.40 11.99 -11.20
C GLN A 209 -10.87 11.57 -11.18
N THR A 210 -11.28 10.84 -12.22
CA THR A 210 -12.62 10.29 -12.32
C THR A 210 -12.67 8.88 -11.70
N MET A 211 -13.86 8.33 -11.62
CA MET A 211 -14.09 6.93 -11.19
C MET A 211 -13.23 5.94 -11.98
N LEU A 212 -13.01 6.19 -13.29
CA LEU A 212 -12.15 5.35 -14.13
C LEU A 212 -10.68 5.39 -13.68
N HIS A 213 -10.17 6.58 -13.31
CA HIS A 213 -8.81 6.72 -12.76
C HIS A 213 -8.67 5.93 -11.46
N HIS A 214 -9.60 6.10 -10.52
CA HIS A 214 -9.56 5.39 -9.24
C HIS A 214 -9.62 3.87 -9.38
N ALA A 215 -10.47 3.36 -10.29
CA ALA A 215 -10.55 1.92 -10.58
C ALA A 215 -9.26 1.40 -11.20
N ALA A 216 -8.64 2.16 -12.09
CA ALA A 216 -7.37 1.83 -12.73
C ALA A 216 -6.20 1.84 -11.74
N ILE A 217 -6.09 2.86 -10.88
CA ILE A 217 -5.07 2.96 -9.82
C ILE A 217 -5.17 1.77 -8.85
N ALA A 218 -6.39 1.36 -8.50
CA ALA A 218 -6.63 0.23 -7.61
C ALA A 218 -6.53 -1.16 -8.29
N GLY A 219 -6.37 -1.22 -9.62
CA GLY A 219 -6.25 -2.48 -10.34
C GLY A 219 -7.54 -3.29 -10.43
N ASN A 220 -8.70 -2.62 -10.40
CA ASN A 220 -10.03 -3.21 -10.39
C ASN A 220 -10.55 -3.44 -11.81
N ALA A 221 -10.27 -4.60 -12.39
CA ALA A 221 -10.55 -4.91 -13.80
C ALA A 221 -12.03 -4.91 -14.13
N GLU A 222 -12.91 -5.46 -13.27
CA GLU A 222 -14.35 -5.48 -13.51
C GLU A 222 -14.96 -4.09 -13.42
N SER A 223 -14.54 -3.29 -12.42
CA SER A 223 -14.95 -1.90 -12.32
C SER A 223 -14.55 -1.10 -13.57
N VAL A 224 -13.31 -1.27 -14.06
CA VAL A 224 -12.85 -0.63 -15.30
C VAL A 224 -13.71 -1.05 -16.49
N ARG A 225 -14.01 -2.35 -16.66
CA ARG A 225 -14.88 -2.83 -17.75
C ARG A 225 -16.27 -2.21 -17.69
N VAL A 226 -16.88 -2.20 -16.52
CA VAL A 226 -18.22 -1.61 -16.34
C VAL A 226 -18.22 -0.13 -16.68
N ILE A 227 -17.26 0.63 -16.12
CA ILE A 227 -17.17 2.09 -16.31
C ILE A 227 -16.95 2.43 -17.79
N LEU A 228 -16.07 1.70 -18.51
CA LEU A 228 -15.85 1.89 -19.94
C LEU A 228 -17.09 1.51 -20.76
N ALA A 229 -17.76 0.38 -20.44
CA ALA A 229 -18.98 -0.05 -21.11
C ALA A 229 -20.16 0.91 -20.91
N MET A 230 -20.15 1.70 -19.83
CA MET A 230 -21.13 2.74 -19.54
C MET A 230 -20.81 4.08 -20.23
N GLY A 231 -19.71 4.16 -21.01
CA GLY A 231 -19.38 5.30 -21.85
C GLY A 231 -18.44 6.33 -21.20
N ALA A 232 -17.67 5.94 -20.18
CA ALA A 232 -16.61 6.81 -19.66
C ALA A 232 -15.54 7.08 -20.74
N ASP A 233 -15.06 8.31 -20.82
CA ASP A 233 -13.99 8.70 -21.73
C ASP A 233 -12.63 8.14 -21.26
N PRO A 234 -12.02 7.16 -21.96
CA PRO A 234 -10.73 6.61 -21.60
C PRO A 234 -9.56 7.59 -21.82
N GLN A 235 -9.78 8.68 -22.56
CA GLN A 235 -8.77 9.71 -22.85
C GLN A 235 -8.84 10.89 -21.86
N ARG A 236 -9.80 10.89 -20.95
CA ARG A 236 -9.91 11.92 -19.91
C ARG A 236 -8.60 11.99 -19.12
N ARG A 237 -8.08 13.22 -18.99
CA ARG A 237 -6.84 13.50 -18.25
C ARG A 237 -7.15 14.17 -16.92
N ASP A 238 -6.41 13.79 -15.91
CA ASP A 238 -6.41 14.44 -14.60
C ASP A 238 -5.57 15.75 -14.60
N THR A 239 -5.40 16.38 -13.44
CA THR A 239 -4.62 17.63 -13.29
C THR A 239 -3.12 17.45 -13.59
N ARG A 240 -2.60 16.21 -13.56
CA ARG A 240 -1.22 15.85 -13.96
C ARG A 240 -1.10 15.52 -15.45
N GLY A 241 -2.19 15.63 -16.21
CA GLY A 241 -2.25 15.26 -17.61
C GLY A 241 -2.24 13.77 -17.89
N LYS A 242 -2.48 12.91 -16.87
CA LYS A 242 -2.48 11.45 -16.99
C LYS A 242 -3.88 10.92 -17.25
N THR A 243 -3.96 9.90 -18.08
CA THR A 243 -5.16 9.08 -18.29
C THR A 243 -5.18 7.91 -17.30
N ALA A 244 -6.32 7.25 -17.15
CA ALA A 244 -6.43 6.01 -16.39
C ALA A 244 -5.49 4.91 -16.91
N ALA A 245 -5.30 4.82 -18.24
CA ALA A 245 -4.36 3.88 -18.87
C ALA A 245 -2.89 4.16 -18.52
N ASP A 246 -2.52 5.44 -18.33
CA ASP A 246 -1.17 5.81 -17.90
C ASP A 246 -0.89 5.27 -16.49
N TYR A 247 -1.83 5.39 -15.55
CA TYR A 247 -1.73 4.82 -14.21
C TYR A 247 -1.62 3.30 -14.22
N VAL A 248 -2.40 2.60 -15.06
CA VAL A 248 -2.30 1.14 -15.22
C VAL A 248 -0.89 0.70 -15.57
N LYS A 249 -0.22 1.41 -16.50
CA LYS A 249 1.15 1.11 -16.93
C LYS A 249 2.18 1.41 -15.84
N GLU A 250 2.07 2.58 -15.21
CA GLU A 250 3.04 3.07 -14.22
C GLU A 250 3.02 2.25 -12.92
N ILE A 251 1.82 1.85 -12.45
CA ILE A 251 1.63 1.04 -11.25
C ILE A 251 1.90 -0.45 -11.54
N GLY A 252 1.75 -0.85 -12.80
CA GLY A 252 2.05 -2.22 -13.25
C GLY A 252 0.88 -3.19 -13.05
N TRP A 253 -0.29 -2.89 -13.64
CA TRP A 253 -1.43 -3.77 -13.72
C TRP A 253 -1.59 -4.36 -15.13
N PRO A 254 -0.81 -5.41 -15.51
CA PRO A 254 -0.76 -5.91 -16.89
C PRO A 254 -2.13 -6.43 -17.38
N GLN A 255 -2.95 -6.99 -16.48
CA GLN A 255 -4.28 -7.50 -16.82
C GLN A 255 -5.27 -6.41 -17.24
N LEU A 256 -5.02 -5.14 -16.89
CA LEU A 256 -5.88 -4.01 -17.26
C LEU A 256 -5.47 -3.35 -18.59
N VAL A 257 -4.25 -3.56 -19.07
CA VAL A 257 -3.72 -2.86 -20.26
C VAL A 257 -4.61 -3.05 -21.48
N ASN A 258 -5.08 -4.28 -21.71
CA ASN A 258 -5.92 -4.62 -22.87
C ASN A 258 -7.33 -4.01 -22.82
N LEU A 259 -7.81 -3.60 -21.64
CA LEU A 259 -9.14 -2.98 -21.51
C LEU A 259 -9.19 -1.60 -22.13
N PHE A 260 -8.05 -0.89 -22.15
CA PHE A 260 -7.94 0.46 -22.73
C PHE A 260 -7.57 0.46 -24.22
N ASN A 261 -7.23 -0.70 -24.79
CA ASN A 261 -6.86 -0.84 -26.20
C ASN A 261 -8.05 -1.28 -27.09
N GLN A 262 -9.24 -1.54 -26.51
CA GLN A 262 -10.42 -1.90 -27.26
C GLN A 262 -11.05 -0.63 -27.87
N PRO A 263 -11.45 -0.64 -29.15
CA PRO A 263 -12.21 0.47 -29.69
C PRO A 263 -13.49 0.63 -28.90
N ALA A 264 -13.88 1.87 -28.62
CA ALA A 264 -15.20 2.16 -28.04
C ALA A 264 -16.29 1.54 -28.95
N VAL A 265 -17.13 0.70 -28.38
CA VAL A 265 -18.26 0.04 -29.07
C VAL A 265 -19.38 1.02 -29.28
#